data_fe889bd3324a66e0198514132ed5a31e
#
_entry.id   fe889bd3324a66e0198514132ed5a31e
#
_cell.length_a   1.000
_cell.length_b   1.000
_cell.length_c   1.000
_cell.angle_alpha   90.00
_cell.angle_beta   90.00
_cell.angle_gamma   90.00
#
_symmetry.space_group_name_H-M   'P 1'
#
loop_
_entity.id
_entity.type
_entity.pdbx_description
1 polymer ?
#
loop_
_entity_poly.entity_id
_entity_poly.type
_entity_poly.pdbx_seq_one_letter_code
_entity_poly.pdbx_strand_id
1 'polypeptide(L)'
;MGKPKLLDTWPEFSRYWNQACSKSVEEQTTLWRTLYMEKYPELLSKQLQTYEEDGLDWKEIAKKIFPSFSSRFPQMQKARDNIIRIYKSIYSKAAETLKLHFNITFVVYVGIGCGAGWATTYKEQPAILLGLENIAEEKWHTQQKLKGLISHEIGHLAHMAWREEWQMFEQAEKDPVFQLYSEGFAQRCEHIILGKETWHLAENKKWLSWCKQHKSWLAKEFLRRIEKQMMVKDFFGSWFNIQGRKQTGYFLGHEFIRMLEETRSLREIALLKVDNVRKLGLQYLNALSNKTFE
;
A
#
# COMPACT_ATOMS: atom_id res chain seq x y z
N MET A 1 -21.59 4.37 -12.79
CA MET A 1 -20.16 4.11 -12.60
C MET A 1 -19.52 5.42 -12.15
N GLY A 2 -18.72 5.39 -11.09
CA GLY A 2 -17.98 6.57 -10.60
C GLY A 2 -16.94 7.06 -11.61
N LYS A 3 -16.50 8.31 -11.46
CA LYS A 3 -15.54 8.93 -12.38
C LYS A 3 -14.16 9.06 -11.70
N PRO A 4 -13.09 8.53 -12.34
CA PRO A 4 -11.73 8.74 -11.86
C PRO A 4 -11.22 10.12 -12.26
N LYS A 5 -10.67 10.86 -11.29
CA LYS A 5 -9.94 12.12 -11.48
C LYS A 5 -8.46 11.89 -11.25
N LEU A 6 -7.61 12.72 -11.82
CA LEU A 6 -6.17 12.71 -11.61
C LEU A 6 -5.71 14.08 -11.13
N LEU A 7 -5.02 14.11 -10.01
CA LEU A 7 -4.19 15.24 -9.57
C LEU A 7 -2.73 14.85 -9.82
N ASP A 8 -2.13 15.47 -10.81
CA ASP A 8 -0.72 15.28 -11.16
C ASP A 8 0.11 16.44 -10.62
N THR A 9 0.89 16.21 -9.58
CA THR A 9 1.73 17.25 -8.96
C THR A 9 3.14 17.34 -9.55
N TRP A 10 3.45 16.51 -10.54
CA TRP A 10 4.77 16.42 -11.17
C TRP A 10 5.28 17.74 -11.77
N PRO A 11 4.46 18.61 -12.41
CA PRO A 11 4.94 19.88 -12.93
C PRO A 11 5.54 20.77 -11.83
N GLU A 12 4.91 20.80 -10.64
CA GLU A 12 5.41 21.57 -9.48
C GLU A 12 6.63 20.91 -8.86
N PHE A 13 6.64 19.57 -8.75
CA PHE A 13 7.82 18.85 -8.32
C PHE A 13 9.00 19.09 -9.24
N SER A 14 8.83 19.07 -10.56
CA SER A 14 9.90 19.31 -11.52
C SER A 14 10.47 20.73 -11.40
N ARG A 15 9.63 21.74 -11.18
CA ARG A 15 10.08 23.13 -10.93
C ARG A 15 10.91 23.25 -9.66
N TYR A 16 10.46 22.62 -8.58
CA TYR A 16 11.21 22.53 -7.33
C TYR A 16 12.56 21.84 -7.57
N TRP A 17 12.55 20.67 -8.18
CA TRP A 17 13.75 19.85 -8.36
C TRP A 17 14.80 20.53 -9.22
N ASN A 18 14.42 21.23 -10.28
CA ASN A 18 15.33 22.02 -11.10
C ASN A 18 16.06 23.12 -10.29
N GLN A 19 15.48 23.62 -9.21
CA GLN A 19 16.10 24.61 -8.34
C GLN A 19 16.88 23.97 -7.17
N ALA A 20 16.53 22.76 -6.79
CA ALA A 20 17.02 22.13 -5.57
C ALA A 20 18.08 21.03 -5.81
N CYS A 21 18.14 20.43 -7.00
CA CYS A 21 18.93 19.21 -7.25
C CYS A 21 20.45 19.35 -7.00
N SER A 22 21.00 20.56 -7.06
CA SER A 22 22.41 20.88 -6.77
C SER A 22 22.66 21.45 -5.38
N LYS A 23 21.63 21.58 -4.55
CA LYS A 23 21.72 22.17 -3.21
C LYS A 23 21.96 21.12 -2.14
N SER A 24 22.29 21.58 -0.92
CA SER A 24 22.38 20.72 0.24
C SER A 24 21.04 20.03 0.55
N VAL A 25 21.08 18.90 1.24
CA VAL A 25 19.84 18.14 1.58
C VAL A 25 18.91 18.96 2.47
N GLU A 26 19.45 19.80 3.34
CA GLU A 26 18.70 20.72 4.18
C GLU A 26 17.94 21.76 3.35
N GLU A 27 18.62 22.35 2.37
CA GLU A 27 18.00 23.29 1.43
C GLU A 27 16.94 22.57 0.56
N GLN A 28 17.27 21.38 0.04
CA GLN A 28 16.31 20.56 -0.70
C GLN A 28 15.04 20.28 0.11
N THR A 29 15.20 19.94 1.39
CA THR A 29 14.09 19.67 2.31
C THR A 29 13.21 20.91 2.53
N THR A 30 13.85 22.07 2.75
CA THR A 30 13.14 23.33 2.91
C THR A 30 12.38 23.72 1.65
N LEU A 31 13.04 23.64 0.50
CA LEU A 31 12.44 23.98 -0.80
C LEU A 31 11.34 22.98 -1.22
N TRP A 32 11.49 21.67 -0.89
CA TRP A 32 10.44 20.69 -1.12
C TRP A 32 9.14 21.10 -0.42
N ARG A 33 9.23 21.55 0.83
CA ARG A 33 8.07 22.03 1.56
C ARG A 33 7.54 23.32 0.95
N THR A 34 8.36 24.36 0.80
CA THR A 34 7.90 25.71 0.49
C THR A 34 7.55 25.95 -0.98
N LEU A 35 8.30 25.35 -1.92
CA LEU A 35 8.06 25.55 -3.36
C LEU A 35 7.11 24.49 -3.95
N TYR A 36 6.99 23.32 -3.30
CA TYR A 36 6.22 22.23 -3.85
C TYR A 36 5.03 21.85 -2.96
N MET A 37 5.24 21.32 -1.76
CA MET A 37 4.15 20.72 -0.96
C MET A 37 3.17 21.71 -0.36
N GLU A 38 3.57 22.94 -0.05
CA GLU A 38 2.64 23.98 0.44
C GLU A 38 1.54 24.34 -0.57
N LYS A 39 1.70 23.98 -1.85
CA LYS A 39 0.63 24.07 -2.85
C LYS A 39 -0.45 22.99 -2.68
N TYR A 40 -0.16 21.97 -1.90
CA TYR A 40 -1.03 20.81 -1.62
C TYR A 40 -1.11 20.55 -0.11
N PRO A 41 -1.70 21.49 0.66
CA PRO A 41 -1.61 21.49 2.13
C PRO A 41 -2.16 20.21 2.78
N GLU A 42 -3.24 19.65 2.26
CA GLU A 42 -3.77 18.38 2.78
C GLU A 42 -2.80 17.21 2.53
N LEU A 43 -2.18 17.15 1.35
CA LEU A 43 -1.20 16.13 1.03
C LEU A 43 0.06 16.27 1.90
N LEU A 44 0.50 17.50 2.16
CA LEU A 44 1.58 17.79 3.09
C LEU A 44 1.22 17.32 4.50
N SER A 45 0.04 17.72 5.01
CA SER A 45 -0.42 17.36 6.36
C SER A 45 -0.46 15.85 6.56
N LYS A 46 -1.03 15.10 5.62
CA LYS A 46 -1.10 13.64 5.71
C LYS A 46 0.29 12.99 5.81
N GLN A 47 1.25 13.47 5.00
CA GLN A 47 2.62 12.93 5.05
C GLN A 47 3.32 13.24 6.38
N LEU A 48 3.17 14.46 6.90
CA LEU A 48 3.79 14.84 8.18
C LEU A 48 3.17 14.07 9.34
N GLN A 49 1.84 13.95 9.36
CA GLN A 49 1.10 13.25 10.41
C GLN A 49 1.52 11.77 10.51
N THR A 50 1.79 11.10 9.39
CA THR A 50 2.27 9.71 9.39
C THR A 50 3.54 9.54 10.23
N TYR A 51 4.46 10.50 10.17
CA TYR A 51 5.70 10.45 10.94
C TYR A 51 5.52 10.93 12.37
N GLU A 52 4.68 11.93 12.61
CA GLU A 52 4.35 12.42 13.94
C GLU A 52 3.69 11.33 14.80
N GLU A 53 2.77 10.55 14.23
CA GLU A 53 2.12 9.41 14.91
C GLU A 53 3.11 8.30 15.29
N ASP A 54 4.15 8.10 14.50
CA ASP A 54 5.24 7.16 14.78
C ASP A 54 6.34 7.78 15.69
N GLY A 55 6.22 9.04 16.10
CA GLY A 55 7.22 9.76 16.91
C GLY A 55 8.52 10.07 16.15
N LEU A 56 8.47 10.16 14.83
CA LEU A 56 9.63 10.37 13.96
C LEU A 56 9.69 11.81 13.43
N ASP A 57 10.89 12.36 13.32
CA ASP A 57 11.12 13.63 12.60
C ASP A 57 11.17 13.36 11.09
N TRP A 58 10.17 13.86 10.38
CA TRP A 58 10.09 13.75 8.92
C TRP A 58 11.33 14.32 8.19
N LYS A 59 12.03 15.30 8.78
CA LYS A 59 13.25 15.88 8.19
C LYS A 59 14.39 14.87 8.18
N GLU A 60 14.50 14.04 9.23
CA GLU A 60 15.49 12.96 9.30
C GLU A 60 15.18 11.86 8.27
N ILE A 61 13.91 11.63 7.98
CA ILE A 61 13.51 10.74 6.90
C ILE A 61 13.84 11.34 5.53
N ALA A 62 13.52 12.63 5.32
CA ALA A 62 13.86 13.34 4.09
C ALA A 62 15.37 13.31 3.81
N LYS A 63 16.23 13.48 4.81
CA LYS A 63 17.69 13.38 4.69
C LYS A 63 18.15 12.01 4.16
N LYS A 64 17.41 10.94 4.43
CA LYS A 64 17.71 9.60 3.92
C LYS A 64 17.22 9.38 2.50
N ILE A 65 16.12 10.02 2.12
CA ILE A 65 15.42 9.77 0.84
C ILE A 65 15.92 10.69 -0.27
N PHE A 66 16.06 11.98 -0.02
CA PHE A 66 16.36 12.99 -1.05
C PHE A 66 17.67 12.77 -1.80
N PRO A 67 18.76 12.27 -1.18
CA PRO A 67 19.99 11.94 -1.92
C PRO A 67 19.77 10.96 -3.08
N SER A 68 18.70 10.14 -3.01
CA SER A 68 18.37 9.18 -4.05
C SER A 68 17.53 9.75 -5.20
N PHE A 69 16.99 10.96 -5.08
CA PHE A 69 16.07 11.54 -6.08
C PHE A 69 16.73 11.69 -7.46
N SER A 70 17.96 12.19 -7.54
CA SER A 70 18.68 12.31 -8.82
C SER A 70 18.76 11.00 -9.57
N SER A 71 19.15 9.92 -8.87
CA SER A 71 19.28 8.59 -9.49
C SER A 71 17.95 7.93 -9.81
N ARG A 72 16.88 8.26 -9.06
CA ARG A 72 15.53 7.72 -9.22
C ARG A 72 14.63 8.56 -10.15
N PHE A 73 15.06 9.77 -10.52
CA PHE A 73 14.24 10.69 -11.31
C PHE A 73 13.68 10.08 -12.61
N PRO A 74 14.48 9.35 -13.43
CA PRO A 74 13.96 8.73 -14.65
C PRO A 74 12.86 7.68 -14.36
N GLN A 75 13.00 6.92 -13.26
CA GLN A 75 12.02 5.91 -12.86
C GLN A 75 10.76 6.54 -12.31
N MET A 76 10.86 7.64 -11.54
CA MET A 76 9.73 8.44 -11.07
C MET A 76 8.93 8.99 -12.25
N GLN A 77 9.60 9.59 -13.24
CA GLN A 77 8.96 10.11 -14.45
C GLN A 77 8.25 8.98 -15.23
N LYS A 78 8.93 7.84 -15.41
CA LYS A 78 8.34 6.66 -16.09
C LYS A 78 7.12 6.13 -15.33
N ALA A 79 7.15 6.11 -13.99
CA ALA A 79 6.02 5.72 -13.16
C ALA A 79 4.83 6.64 -13.40
N ARG A 80 5.04 7.97 -13.27
CA ARG A 80 4.01 8.97 -13.56
C ARG A 80 3.38 8.78 -14.94
N ASP A 81 4.19 8.69 -15.99
CA ASP A 81 3.70 8.56 -17.37
C ASP A 81 2.87 7.27 -17.57
N ASN A 82 3.28 6.19 -16.94
CA ASN A 82 2.54 4.93 -16.97
C ASN A 82 1.22 5.03 -16.17
N ILE A 83 1.22 5.67 -15.00
CA ILE A 83 -0.01 5.90 -14.20
C ILE A 83 -1.03 6.68 -15.03
N ILE A 84 -0.61 7.78 -15.67
CA ILE A 84 -1.49 8.60 -16.52
C ILE A 84 -2.12 7.78 -17.64
N ARG A 85 -1.39 6.83 -18.22
CA ARG A 85 -1.90 5.97 -19.29
C ARG A 85 -2.92 4.94 -18.82
N ILE A 86 -2.82 4.46 -17.57
CA ILE A 86 -3.57 3.27 -17.13
C ILE A 86 -4.66 3.55 -16.09
N TYR A 87 -4.63 4.66 -15.32
CA TYR A 87 -5.50 4.86 -14.16
C TYR A 87 -7.00 4.75 -14.49
N LYS A 88 -7.43 5.32 -15.62
CA LYS A 88 -8.85 5.27 -16.05
C LYS A 88 -9.30 3.84 -16.36
N SER A 89 -8.50 3.12 -17.14
CA SER A 89 -8.85 1.76 -17.57
C SER A 89 -8.86 0.78 -16.40
N ILE A 90 -7.93 0.92 -15.46
CA ILE A 90 -7.89 0.07 -14.25
C ILE A 90 -9.07 0.37 -13.35
N TYR A 91 -9.41 1.65 -13.11
CA TYR A 91 -10.57 2.00 -12.32
C TYR A 91 -11.88 1.50 -12.97
N SER A 92 -12.04 1.68 -14.28
CA SER A 92 -13.24 1.19 -14.98
C SER A 92 -13.38 -0.33 -14.81
N LYS A 93 -12.30 -1.08 -14.99
CA LYS A 93 -12.29 -2.53 -14.80
C LYS A 93 -12.61 -2.92 -13.35
N ALA A 94 -12.00 -2.24 -12.37
CA ALA A 94 -12.26 -2.49 -10.96
C ALA A 94 -13.71 -2.17 -10.58
N ALA A 95 -14.24 -1.03 -11.04
CA ALA A 95 -15.61 -0.62 -10.79
C ALA A 95 -16.64 -1.62 -11.38
N GLU A 96 -16.37 -2.16 -12.57
CA GLU A 96 -17.18 -3.21 -13.16
C GLU A 96 -17.09 -4.51 -12.36
N THR A 97 -15.88 -4.94 -12.02
CA THR A 97 -15.60 -6.22 -11.36
C THR A 97 -16.13 -6.26 -9.93
N LEU A 98 -15.88 -5.19 -9.18
CA LEU A 98 -16.24 -5.07 -7.75
C LEU A 98 -17.55 -4.32 -7.53
N LYS A 99 -18.28 -3.91 -8.60
CA LYS A 99 -19.53 -3.15 -8.54
C LYS A 99 -19.40 -1.85 -7.73
N LEU A 100 -18.33 -1.07 -8.00
CA LEU A 100 -18.08 0.19 -7.32
C LEU A 100 -18.80 1.35 -8.01
N HIS A 101 -19.36 2.28 -7.21
CA HIS A 101 -20.16 3.40 -7.72
C HIS A 101 -19.65 4.78 -7.29
N PHE A 102 -18.57 4.87 -6.50
CA PHE A 102 -18.03 6.13 -6.00
C PHE A 102 -17.03 6.78 -6.98
N ASN A 103 -16.89 8.10 -6.90
CA ASN A 103 -15.83 8.83 -7.57
C ASN A 103 -14.52 8.62 -6.83
N ILE A 104 -13.39 8.67 -7.57
CA ILE A 104 -12.06 8.48 -6.99
C ILE A 104 -11.10 9.54 -7.52
N THR A 105 -10.18 9.99 -6.66
CA THR A 105 -9.07 10.85 -7.04
C THR A 105 -7.76 10.07 -6.96
N PHE A 106 -7.04 9.97 -8.06
CA PHE A 106 -5.65 9.52 -8.08
C PHE A 106 -4.75 10.74 -7.89
N VAL A 107 -3.88 10.71 -6.88
CA VAL A 107 -2.93 11.77 -6.60
C VAL A 107 -1.53 11.23 -6.87
N VAL A 108 -0.87 11.75 -7.89
CA VAL A 108 0.51 11.39 -8.23
C VAL A 108 1.44 12.45 -7.67
N TYR A 109 2.38 12.06 -6.81
CA TYR A 109 3.24 13.00 -6.10
C TYR A 109 4.63 12.42 -5.83
N VAL A 110 5.57 13.28 -5.44
CA VAL A 110 6.88 12.89 -4.90
C VAL A 110 6.94 13.32 -3.44
N GLY A 111 6.94 12.34 -2.56
CA GLY A 111 6.84 12.56 -1.13
C GLY A 111 8.15 12.37 -0.38
N ILE A 112 8.00 11.97 0.86
CA ILE A 112 9.07 11.71 1.84
C ILE A 112 9.04 10.27 2.35
N GLY A 113 8.61 9.31 1.50
CA GLY A 113 8.67 7.89 1.83
C GLY A 113 7.45 7.32 2.55
N CYS A 114 6.29 7.97 2.47
CA CYS A 114 5.06 7.50 3.13
C CYS A 114 4.39 6.28 2.48
N GLY A 115 4.94 5.77 1.37
CA GLY A 115 4.44 4.58 0.69
C GLY A 115 4.30 4.75 -0.82
N ALA A 116 4.32 3.63 -1.54
CA ALA A 116 4.15 3.61 -2.99
C ALA A 116 2.69 3.81 -3.40
N GLY A 117 1.76 3.25 -2.64
CA GLY A 117 0.32 3.44 -2.72
C GLY A 117 -0.25 3.69 -1.33
N TRP A 118 -1.34 4.45 -1.27
CA TRP A 118 -2.06 4.72 -0.04
C TRP A 118 -3.53 5.01 -0.36
N ALA A 119 -4.40 4.07 -0.03
CA ALA A 119 -5.84 4.23 -0.12
C ALA A 119 -6.34 5.06 1.08
N THR A 120 -6.93 6.22 0.82
CA THR A 120 -7.40 7.16 1.84
C THR A 120 -8.48 8.09 1.26
N THR A 121 -8.70 9.24 1.88
CA THR A 121 -9.47 10.35 1.32
C THR A 121 -8.57 11.52 0.93
N TYR A 122 -8.98 12.29 -0.05
CA TYR A 122 -8.38 13.57 -0.42
C TYR A 122 -9.48 14.55 -0.79
N LYS A 123 -9.56 15.68 -0.11
CA LYS A 123 -10.66 16.64 -0.23
C LYS A 123 -12.04 15.95 -0.08
N GLU A 124 -12.14 15.18 1.00
CA GLU A 124 -13.34 14.41 1.37
C GLU A 124 -13.82 13.38 0.32
N GLN A 125 -12.99 13.08 -0.67
CA GLN A 125 -13.30 12.07 -1.69
C GLN A 125 -12.38 10.86 -1.55
N PRO A 126 -12.84 9.63 -1.84
CA PRO A 126 -11.99 8.47 -1.94
C PRO A 126 -10.78 8.76 -2.85
N ALA A 127 -9.59 8.43 -2.39
CA ALA A 127 -8.37 8.74 -3.12
C ALA A 127 -7.31 7.64 -3.00
N ILE A 128 -6.48 7.53 -4.01
CA ILE A 128 -5.24 6.76 -3.99
C ILE A 128 -4.09 7.74 -4.19
N LEU A 129 -3.24 7.85 -3.17
CA LEU A 129 -2.01 8.62 -3.22
C LEU A 129 -0.90 7.70 -3.74
N LEU A 130 -0.20 8.13 -4.80
CA LEU A 130 0.85 7.34 -5.48
C LEU A 130 2.18 8.06 -5.34
N GLY A 131 3.03 7.60 -4.38
CA GLY A 131 4.34 8.15 -4.09
C GLY A 131 5.39 7.66 -5.09
N LEU A 132 5.79 8.53 -6.01
CA LEU A 132 6.68 8.18 -7.12
C LEU A 132 8.08 7.78 -6.65
N GLU A 133 8.57 8.36 -5.55
CA GLU A 133 9.86 8.03 -4.95
C GLU A 133 9.90 6.59 -4.44
N ASN A 134 8.83 6.14 -3.76
CA ASN A 134 8.71 4.76 -3.30
C ASN A 134 8.46 3.78 -4.45
N ILE A 135 7.63 4.16 -5.43
CA ILE A 135 7.41 3.36 -6.65
C ILE A 135 8.75 3.14 -7.39
N ALA A 136 9.60 4.17 -7.46
CA ALA A 136 10.92 4.06 -8.08
C ALA A 136 11.87 3.20 -7.25
N GLU A 137 11.86 3.34 -5.92
CA GLU A 137 12.65 2.55 -4.98
C GLU A 137 12.38 1.05 -5.11
N GLU A 138 11.09 0.67 -5.08
CA GLU A 138 10.65 -0.71 -5.22
C GLU A 138 10.69 -1.23 -6.67
N LYS A 139 11.11 -0.39 -7.64
CA LYS A 139 11.15 -0.71 -9.08
C LYS A 139 9.78 -1.09 -9.67
N TRP A 140 8.71 -0.52 -9.12
CA TRP A 140 7.33 -0.79 -9.56
C TRP A 140 6.84 0.12 -10.69
N HIS A 141 7.72 0.89 -11.30
CA HIS A 141 7.43 1.88 -12.36
C HIS A 141 6.95 1.27 -13.71
N THR A 142 6.92 -0.05 -13.86
CA THR A 142 6.38 -0.70 -15.07
C THR A 142 4.85 -0.72 -15.05
N GLN A 143 4.20 -0.69 -16.22
CA GLN A 143 2.74 -0.76 -16.28
C GLN A 143 2.17 -2.01 -15.59
N GLN A 144 2.85 -3.15 -15.68
CA GLN A 144 2.39 -4.39 -15.04
C GLN A 144 2.36 -4.25 -13.52
N LYS A 145 3.43 -3.73 -12.91
CA LYS A 145 3.52 -3.50 -11.46
C LYS A 145 2.52 -2.44 -11.00
N LEU A 146 2.41 -1.34 -11.74
CA LEU A 146 1.47 -0.26 -11.43
C LEU A 146 0.01 -0.69 -11.54
N LYS A 147 -0.34 -1.57 -12.50
CA LYS A 147 -1.68 -2.17 -12.55
C LYS A 147 -1.98 -2.97 -11.29
N GLY A 148 -1.02 -3.75 -10.80
CA GLY A 148 -1.14 -4.48 -9.54
C GLY A 148 -1.32 -3.54 -8.36
N LEU A 149 -0.39 -2.60 -8.16
CA LEU A 149 -0.45 -1.60 -7.09
C LEU A 149 -1.79 -0.86 -7.06
N ILE A 150 -2.20 -0.27 -8.19
CA ILE A 150 -3.45 0.48 -8.27
C ILE A 150 -4.67 -0.42 -7.98
N SER A 151 -4.67 -1.68 -8.46
CA SER A 151 -5.76 -2.62 -8.18
C SER A 151 -5.81 -3.02 -6.70
N HIS A 152 -4.67 -3.14 -6.06
CA HIS A 152 -4.54 -3.37 -4.62
C HIS A 152 -5.14 -2.20 -3.82
N GLU A 153 -4.73 -0.97 -4.13
CA GLU A 153 -5.25 0.21 -3.43
C GLU A 153 -6.76 0.41 -3.66
N ILE A 154 -7.26 0.10 -4.86
CA ILE A 154 -8.72 0.07 -5.10
C ILE A 154 -9.40 -1.00 -4.22
N GLY A 155 -8.71 -2.11 -3.93
CA GLY A 155 -9.18 -3.13 -2.99
C GLY A 155 -9.42 -2.58 -1.59
N HIS A 156 -8.49 -1.79 -1.04
CA HIS A 156 -8.69 -1.09 0.24
C HIS A 156 -9.86 -0.12 0.18
N LEU A 157 -9.97 0.70 -0.88
CA LEU A 157 -11.11 1.62 -1.02
C LEU A 157 -12.45 0.87 -1.14
N ALA A 158 -12.49 -0.26 -1.83
CA ALA A 158 -13.68 -1.11 -1.91
C ALA A 158 -14.06 -1.67 -0.53
N HIS A 159 -13.08 -2.10 0.24
CA HIS A 159 -13.24 -2.62 1.60
C HIS A 159 -13.86 -1.55 2.51
N MET A 160 -13.26 -0.36 2.56
CA MET A 160 -13.76 0.77 3.35
C MET A 160 -15.16 1.21 2.91
N ALA A 161 -15.40 1.32 1.60
CA ALA A 161 -16.68 1.74 1.05
C ALA A 161 -17.82 0.74 1.33
N TRP A 162 -17.54 -0.56 1.29
CA TRP A 162 -18.55 -1.58 1.60
C TRP A 162 -18.89 -1.64 3.10
N ARG A 163 -17.91 -1.30 3.96
CA ARG A 163 -18.12 -1.22 5.41
C ARG A 163 -18.77 0.08 5.85
N GLU A 164 -18.71 1.12 5.00
CA GLU A 164 -19.12 2.50 5.35
C GLU A 164 -18.37 3.05 6.59
N GLU A 165 -17.14 2.56 6.83
CA GLU A 165 -16.35 2.80 8.04
C GLU A 165 -14.93 3.29 7.68
N TRP A 166 -14.78 4.54 7.23
CA TRP A 166 -13.47 5.07 6.81
C TRP A 166 -12.50 5.29 8.00
N GLN A 167 -12.92 6.03 9.01
CA GLN A 167 -12.05 6.34 10.15
C GLN A 167 -11.84 5.14 11.08
N MET A 168 -12.90 4.37 11.33
CA MET A 168 -12.81 3.16 12.15
C MET A 168 -11.96 2.08 11.50
N PHE A 169 -11.87 2.08 10.17
CA PHE A 169 -11.04 1.14 9.43
C PHE A 169 -9.54 1.36 9.73
N GLU A 170 -9.05 2.59 9.63
CA GLU A 170 -7.66 2.95 9.97
C GLU A 170 -7.33 2.60 11.43
N GLN A 171 -8.27 2.80 12.36
CA GLN A 171 -8.08 2.40 13.75
C GLN A 171 -8.03 0.87 13.92
N ALA A 172 -8.86 0.12 13.17
CA ALA A 172 -8.86 -1.33 13.21
C ALA A 172 -7.56 -1.93 12.65
N GLU A 173 -6.92 -1.30 11.66
CA GLU A 173 -5.64 -1.73 11.09
C GLU A 173 -4.45 -1.64 12.08
N LYS A 174 -4.61 -0.97 13.22
CA LYS A 174 -3.64 -1.03 14.33
C LYS A 174 -3.59 -2.41 15.00
N ASP A 175 -4.66 -3.23 14.87
CA ASP A 175 -4.61 -4.64 15.26
C ASP A 175 -3.86 -5.47 14.18
N PRO A 176 -2.80 -6.20 14.53
CA PRO A 176 -2.01 -6.97 13.56
C PRO A 176 -2.83 -7.99 12.75
N VAL A 177 -3.86 -8.60 13.35
CA VAL A 177 -4.70 -9.59 12.66
C VAL A 177 -5.63 -8.88 11.67
N PHE A 178 -6.16 -7.71 12.05
CA PHE A 178 -6.96 -6.93 11.12
C PHE A 178 -6.12 -6.36 9.97
N GLN A 179 -4.89 -5.92 10.24
CA GLN A 179 -3.94 -5.52 9.20
C GLN A 179 -3.66 -6.68 8.22
N LEU A 180 -3.40 -7.88 8.75
CA LEU A 180 -3.21 -9.08 7.92
C LEU A 180 -4.41 -9.35 7.02
N TYR A 181 -5.61 -9.22 7.57
CA TYR A 181 -6.86 -9.39 6.83
C TYR A 181 -7.08 -8.31 5.77
N SER A 182 -6.87 -7.05 6.10
CA SER A 182 -7.03 -5.90 5.20
C SER A 182 -6.08 -5.98 4.00
N GLU A 183 -4.80 -6.23 4.25
CA GLU A 183 -3.80 -6.39 3.20
C GLU A 183 -4.04 -7.64 2.34
N GLY A 184 -4.47 -8.73 2.97
CA GLY A 184 -4.87 -9.94 2.25
C GLY A 184 -6.10 -9.70 1.36
N PHE A 185 -7.07 -8.93 1.84
CA PHE A 185 -8.26 -8.55 1.08
C PHE A 185 -7.89 -7.71 -0.14
N ALA A 186 -7.06 -6.70 0.03
CA ALA A 186 -6.60 -5.84 -1.06
C ALA A 186 -5.78 -6.65 -2.09
N GLN A 187 -4.92 -7.57 -1.64
CA GLN A 187 -4.18 -8.47 -2.53
C GLN A 187 -5.13 -9.41 -3.30
N ARG A 188 -6.19 -9.89 -2.66
CA ARG A 188 -7.21 -10.68 -3.34
C ARG A 188 -7.97 -9.86 -4.39
N CYS A 189 -8.30 -8.61 -4.11
CA CYS A 189 -8.89 -7.68 -5.07
C CYS A 189 -7.98 -7.45 -6.28
N GLU A 190 -6.66 -7.32 -6.09
CA GLU A 190 -5.69 -7.24 -7.20
C GLU A 190 -5.88 -8.41 -8.17
N HIS A 191 -5.96 -9.66 -7.65
CA HIS A 191 -6.13 -10.85 -8.48
C HIS A 191 -7.46 -10.85 -9.23
N ILE A 192 -8.54 -10.49 -8.56
CA ILE A 192 -9.89 -10.46 -9.14
C ILE A 192 -9.99 -9.38 -10.22
N ILE A 193 -9.53 -8.16 -9.94
CA ILE A 193 -9.56 -7.03 -10.90
C ILE A 193 -8.73 -7.37 -12.14
N LEU A 194 -7.54 -7.93 -11.97
CA LEU A 194 -6.66 -8.25 -13.09
C LEU A 194 -7.05 -9.55 -13.80
N GLY A 195 -7.89 -10.39 -13.18
CA GLY A 195 -8.35 -11.67 -13.74
C GLY A 195 -7.28 -12.75 -13.75
N LYS A 196 -6.25 -12.63 -12.92
CA LYS A 196 -5.15 -13.59 -12.78
C LYS A 196 -4.40 -13.37 -11.47
N GLU A 197 -3.70 -14.42 -10.98
CA GLU A 197 -2.80 -14.30 -9.84
C GLU A 197 -1.61 -13.39 -10.20
N THR A 198 -1.51 -12.26 -9.52
CA THR A 198 -0.44 -11.27 -9.67
C THR A 198 0.04 -10.82 -8.30
N TRP A 199 1.32 -10.52 -8.22
CA TRP A 199 1.98 -10.04 -7.00
C TRP A 199 2.86 -8.85 -7.38
N HIS A 200 2.26 -7.64 -7.36
CA HIS A 200 3.02 -6.42 -7.71
C HIS A 200 4.21 -6.20 -6.79
N LEU A 201 4.06 -6.58 -5.52
CA LEU A 201 5.05 -6.43 -4.46
C LEU A 201 6.18 -7.48 -4.50
N ALA A 202 6.00 -8.62 -5.22
CA ALA A 202 7.01 -9.67 -5.25
C ALA A 202 8.35 -9.16 -5.80
N GLU A 203 9.42 -9.30 -5.03
CA GLU A 203 10.78 -8.87 -5.39
C GLU A 203 11.30 -9.58 -6.65
N ASN A 204 11.00 -10.87 -6.77
CA ASN A 204 11.44 -11.73 -7.87
C ASN A 204 10.53 -12.97 -7.99
N LYS A 205 10.77 -13.78 -9.03
CA LYS A 205 9.99 -15.00 -9.30
C LYS A 205 10.04 -16.06 -8.18
N LYS A 206 11.08 -16.03 -7.32
CA LYS A 206 11.26 -17.00 -6.22
C LYS A 206 10.53 -16.57 -4.95
N TRP A 207 10.10 -15.30 -4.84
CA TRP A 207 9.43 -14.77 -3.65
C TRP A 207 8.19 -15.57 -3.27
N LEU A 208 7.28 -15.80 -4.22
CA LEU A 208 6.05 -16.55 -3.96
C LEU A 208 6.32 -18.00 -3.57
N SER A 209 7.27 -18.65 -4.26
CA SER A 209 7.68 -20.03 -3.93
C SER A 209 8.25 -20.11 -2.51
N TRP A 210 9.07 -19.15 -2.12
CA TRP A 210 9.60 -19.05 -0.77
C TRP A 210 8.49 -18.87 0.26
N CYS A 211 7.55 -17.94 0.03
CA CYS A 211 6.40 -17.74 0.92
C CYS A 211 5.57 -19.01 1.09
N LYS A 212 5.30 -19.73 -0.01
CA LYS A 212 4.57 -21.00 0.02
C LYS A 212 5.30 -22.07 0.86
N GLN A 213 6.61 -22.21 0.68
CA GLN A 213 7.44 -23.16 1.43
C GLN A 213 7.55 -22.81 2.92
N HIS A 214 7.52 -21.53 3.27
CA HIS A 214 7.68 -21.05 4.65
C HIS A 214 6.35 -20.64 5.31
N LYS A 215 5.21 -21.02 4.73
CA LYS A 215 3.88 -20.59 5.17
C LYS A 215 3.61 -20.89 6.66
N SER A 216 3.93 -22.10 7.11
CA SER A 216 3.77 -22.53 8.51
C SER A 216 4.69 -21.71 9.44
N TRP A 217 5.94 -21.54 9.05
CA TRP A 217 6.90 -20.72 9.82
C TRP A 217 6.47 -19.25 9.90
N LEU A 218 6.00 -18.65 8.79
CA LEU A 218 5.48 -17.29 8.77
C LEU A 218 4.30 -17.11 9.73
N ALA A 219 3.36 -18.09 9.72
CA ALA A 219 2.22 -18.05 10.63
C ALA A 219 2.66 -18.17 12.11
N LYS A 220 3.59 -19.06 12.41
CA LYS A 220 4.15 -19.22 13.76
C LYS A 220 4.86 -17.96 14.26
N GLU A 221 5.67 -17.33 13.39
CA GLU A 221 6.37 -16.09 13.74
C GLU A 221 5.41 -14.91 13.91
N PHE A 222 4.36 -14.82 13.08
CA PHE A 222 3.33 -13.80 13.23
C PHE A 222 2.58 -13.93 14.56
N LEU A 223 2.16 -15.16 14.93
CA LEU A 223 1.53 -15.45 16.23
C LEU A 223 2.45 -15.08 17.40
N ARG A 224 3.72 -15.51 17.35
CA ARG A 224 4.72 -15.18 18.37
C ARG A 224 4.82 -13.67 18.61
N ARG A 225 4.75 -12.86 17.53
CA ARG A 225 4.80 -11.40 17.66
C ARG A 225 3.54 -10.86 18.32
N ILE A 226 2.36 -11.35 17.95
CA ILE A 226 1.10 -10.97 18.61
C ILE A 226 1.15 -11.28 20.10
N GLU A 227 1.54 -12.49 20.48
CA GLU A 227 1.61 -12.94 21.87
C GLU A 227 2.61 -12.12 22.70
N LYS A 228 3.74 -11.70 22.09
CA LYS A 228 4.77 -10.90 22.73
C LYS A 228 4.57 -9.39 22.56
N GLN A 229 3.46 -8.96 22.00
CA GLN A 229 3.17 -7.54 21.70
C GLN A 229 4.29 -6.84 20.90
N MET A 230 4.92 -7.58 19.99
CA MET A 230 5.97 -7.08 19.10
C MET A 230 5.35 -6.51 17.84
N MET A 231 6.02 -5.52 17.23
CA MET A 231 5.60 -4.95 15.93
C MET A 231 5.65 -5.99 14.82
N VAL A 232 4.69 -5.91 13.89
CA VAL A 232 4.61 -6.75 12.68
C VAL A 232 5.02 -5.99 11.40
N LYS A 233 5.59 -4.80 11.53
CA LYS A 233 6.04 -3.95 10.40
C LYS A 233 6.96 -4.71 9.42
N ASP A 234 7.74 -5.70 9.89
CA ASP A 234 8.62 -6.51 9.04
C ASP A 234 7.86 -7.40 8.04
N PHE A 235 6.57 -7.65 8.29
CA PHE A 235 5.72 -8.40 7.38
C PHE A 235 5.15 -7.55 6.24
N PHE A 236 5.06 -6.22 6.42
CA PHE A 236 4.32 -5.34 5.50
C PHE A 236 5.16 -4.21 4.91
N GLY A 237 6.12 -3.68 5.66
CA GLY A 237 6.91 -2.53 5.23
C GLY A 237 7.91 -2.85 4.12
N SER A 238 8.13 -1.88 3.24
CA SER A 238 9.13 -1.98 2.16
C SER A 238 10.58 -1.79 2.66
N TRP A 239 10.77 -1.15 3.83
CA TRP A 239 12.09 -0.94 4.45
C TRP A 239 12.46 -2.03 5.47
N PHE A 240 11.58 -2.97 5.69
CA PHE A 240 11.77 -4.07 6.63
C PHE A 240 11.72 -5.40 5.90
N ASN A 241 12.20 -6.45 6.56
CA ASN A 241 12.16 -7.79 5.99
C ASN A 241 12.19 -8.87 7.07
N ILE A 242 11.74 -10.07 6.71
CA ILE A 242 11.86 -11.29 7.50
C ILE A 242 12.70 -12.26 6.71
N GLN A 243 13.85 -12.67 7.28
CA GLN A 243 14.82 -13.54 6.63
C GLN A 243 15.20 -13.07 5.20
N GLY A 244 15.39 -11.76 5.01
CA GLY A 244 15.71 -11.16 3.74
C GLY A 244 14.55 -11.10 2.73
N ARG A 245 13.30 -11.34 3.16
CA ARG A 245 12.10 -11.24 2.32
C ARG A 245 11.18 -10.13 2.85
N LYS A 246 10.86 -9.20 1.98
CA LYS A 246 9.91 -8.12 2.26
C LYS A 246 8.46 -8.59 2.03
N GLN A 247 7.52 -7.91 2.68
CA GLN A 247 6.09 -7.95 2.33
C GLN A 247 5.45 -9.36 2.37
N THR A 248 5.94 -10.23 3.23
CA THR A 248 5.45 -11.61 3.36
C THR A 248 4.07 -11.71 3.99
N GLY A 249 3.65 -10.68 4.73
CA GLY A 249 2.30 -10.57 5.33
C GLY A 249 1.19 -10.52 4.29
N TYR A 250 1.44 -9.90 3.14
CA TYR A 250 0.49 -9.89 2.02
C TYR A 250 0.14 -11.30 1.52
N PHE A 251 1.15 -12.15 1.41
CA PHE A 251 0.93 -13.57 1.07
C PHE A 251 0.12 -14.28 2.16
N LEU A 252 0.51 -14.12 3.41
CA LEU A 252 -0.15 -14.79 4.53
C LEU A 252 -1.61 -14.33 4.66
N GLY A 253 -1.86 -13.02 4.52
CA GLY A 253 -3.20 -12.44 4.51
C GLY A 253 -4.05 -12.89 3.33
N HIS A 254 -3.47 -12.92 2.12
CA HIS A 254 -4.17 -13.43 0.93
C HIS A 254 -4.65 -14.88 1.12
N GLU A 255 -3.80 -15.74 1.67
CA GLU A 255 -4.19 -17.12 1.98
C GLU A 255 -5.30 -17.20 3.05
N PHE A 256 -5.31 -16.26 4.00
CA PHE A 256 -6.41 -16.14 4.97
C PHE A 256 -7.72 -15.78 4.26
N ILE A 257 -7.71 -14.80 3.35
CA ILE A 257 -8.89 -14.45 2.57
C ILE A 257 -9.35 -15.62 1.71
N ARG A 258 -8.43 -16.36 1.06
CA ARG A 258 -8.75 -17.54 0.27
C ARG A 258 -9.47 -18.62 1.08
N MET A 259 -9.03 -18.83 2.33
CA MET A 259 -9.72 -19.75 3.24
C MET A 259 -11.16 -19.25 3.55
N LEU A 260 -11.35 -17.97 3.78
CA LEU A 260 -12.68 -17.41 4.05
C LEU A 260 -13.61 -17.50 2.82
N GLU A 261 -13.08 -17.41 1.60
CA GLU A 261 -13.83 -17.56 0.35
C GLU A 261 -14.42 -18.97 0.14
N GLU A 262 -13.94 -19.99 0.85
CA GLU A 262 -14.52 -21.35 0.79
C GLU A 262 -16.01 -21.36 1.23
N THR A 263 -16.41 -20.41 2.06
CA THR A 263 -17.77 -20.35 2.65
C THR A 263 -18.46 -18.99 2.53
N ARG A 264 -17.79 -17.97 2.00
CA ARG A 264 -18.28 -16.60 1.97
C ARG A 264 -17.93 -15.92 0.65
N SER A 265 -18.80 -15.04 0.19
CA SER A 265 -18.47 -14.10 -0.88
C SER A 265 -17.47 -13.05 -0.40
N LEU A 266 -16.75 -12.42 -1.34
CA LEU A 266 -15.80 -11.35 -1.02
C LEU A 266 -16.47 -10.18 -0.26
N ARG A 267 -17.74 -9.86 -0.58
CA ARG A 267 -18.48 -8.80 0.11
C ARG A 267 -18.83 -9.19 1.55
N GLU A 268 -19.26 -10.43 1.81
CA GLU A 268 -19.48 -10.92 3.17
C GLU A 268 -18.19 -10.94 3.99
N ILE A 269 -17.08 -11.28 3.35
CA ILE A 269 -15.75 -11.19 3.98
C ILE A 269 -15.47 -9.75 4.38
N ALA A 270 -15.64 -8.77 3.48
CA ALA A 270 -15.42 -7.35 3.77
C ALA A 270 -16.25 -6.83 4.96
N LEU A 271 -17.42 -7.37 5.19
CA LEU A 271 -18.37 -6.95 6.24
C LEU A 271 -18.19 -7.68 7.59
N LEU A 272 -17.18 -8.54 7.72
CA LEU A 272 -16.90 -9.22 9.00
C LEU A 272 -16.59 -8.19 10.10
N LYS A 273 -17.23 -8.33 11.26
CA LYS A 273 -16.92 -7.50 12.44
C LYS A 273 -15.48 -7.73 12.88
N VAL A 274 -14.85 -6.70 13.44
CA VAL A 274 -13.42 -6.73 13.86
C VAL A 274 -13.14 -7.92 14.78
N ASP A 275 -13.99 -8.19 15.76
CA ASP A 275 -13.81 -9.33 16.68
C ASP A 275 -13.88 -10.68 15.97
N ASN A 276 -14.74 -10.81 14.95
CA ASN A 276 -14.82 -12.03 14.14
C ASN A 276 -13.58 -12.19 13.27
N VAL A 277 -13.07 -11.11 12.67
CA VAL A 277 -11.81 -11.11 11.92
C VAL A 277 -10.68 -11.59 12.82
N ARG A 278 -10.56 -11.01 14.03
CA ARG A 278 -9.53 -11.41 15.00
C ARG A 278 -9.63 -12.89 15.38
N LYS A 279 -10.84 -13.36 15.72
CA LYS A 279 -11.08 -14.76 16.07
C LYS A 279 -10.70 -15.70 14.91
N LEU A 280 -11.21 -15.46 13.72
CA LEU A 280 -10.95 -16.30 12.53
C LEU A 280 -9.48 -16.25 12.10
N GLY A 281 -8.85 -15.07 12.17
CA GLY A 281 -7.43 -14.91 11.83
C GLY A 281 -6.51 -15.66 12.80
N LEU A 282 -6.78 -15.62 14.10
CA LEU A 282 -6.03 -16.40 15.08
C LEU A 282 -6.23 -17.91 14.88
N GLN A 283 -7.46 -18.35 14.57
CA GLN A 283 -7.73 -19.76 14.23
C GLN A 283 -6.95 -20.20 12.99
N TYR A 284 -6.96 -19.38 11.92
CA TYR A 284 -6.20 -19.62 10.70
C TYR A 284 -4.70 -19.73 10.96
N LEU A 285 -4.12 -18.76 11.68
CA LEU A 285 -2.69 -18.75 11.98
C LEU A 285 -2.28 -19.96 12.83
N ASN A 286 -3.08 -20.32 13.86
CA ASN A 286 -2.83 -21.52 14.68
C ASN A 286 -2.90 -22.81 13.85
N ALA A 287 -3.91 -22.96 12.98
CA ALA A 287 -4.04 -24.13 12.12
C ALA A 287 -2.86 -24.30 11.17
N LEU A 288 -2.30 -23.16 10.67
CA LEU A 288 -1.11 -23.20 9.82
C LEU A 288 0.17 -23.47 10.58
N SER A 289 0.33 -22.89 11.76
CA SER A 289 1.56 -23.05 12.57
C SER A 289 1.78 -24.48 13.05
N ASN A 290 0.69 -25.26 13.19
CA ASN A 290 0.69 -26.66 13.63
C ASN A 290 0.83 -27.67 12.47
N LYS A 291 0.77 -27.21 11.21
CA LYS A 291 1.02 -28.09 10.05
C LYS A 291 2.53 -28.31 9.91
N THR A 292 3.02 -29.46 10.34
CA THR A 292 4.32 -30.00 9.92
C THR A 292 4.17 -30.38 8.45
N PHE A 293 4.87 -29.69 7.55
CA PHE A 293 5.00 -30.18 6.18
C PHE A 293 6.05 -31.29 6.20
N GLU A 294 5.59 -32.54 5.97
CA GLU A 294 6.44 -33.66 5.59
C GLU A 294 7.13 -33.40 4.25
#